data_57c7af93870f06c8a2becdd0bd2f4e1a
#
_entry.id   57c7af93870f06c8a2becdd0bd2f4e1a
#
_cell.length_a   1.000
_cell.length_b   1.000
_cell.length_c   1.000
_cell.angle_alpha   90.00
_cell.angle_beta   90.00
_cell.angle_gamma   90.00
#
_symmetry.space_group_name_H-M   'P 1'
#
loop_
_entity.id
_entity.type
_entity.pdbx_description
1 polymer ?
#
loop_
_entity_poly.entity_id
_entity_poly.type
_entity_poly.pdbx_seq_one_letter_code
_entity_poly.pdbx_strand_id
1 'polypeptide(L)'
;SSTGNPKKATFSRWVKRNINGQLNGLLSAYVSESQKFLIVLNTDNELEIYNYSGAYDFQVETTRTFLDSSQWVHYYIAIDTTESTSTDRIKIFINGVQQTSFVTASYPSLNFDMDFNTASVPMYLGKESGNVYSAETAWVDGTIYAPSYFGQTDTSTNRWVPKALTGITWGTNGFYQDYADSGNVGDDESGNGNDFANNSSVVQVTDSPTKNLAVLNVNFTNATLLNGNRTSDAGSGNCTTR
;
A
#
# COMPACT_ATOMS: atom_id res chain seq x y z
N SER A 1 6.60 5.56 -18.19
CA SER A 1 5.13 5.46 -18.22
C SER A 1 4.56 6.27 -19.40
N SER A 2 3.51 5.76 -20.00
CA SER A 2 2.65 6.50 -20.94
C SER A 2 1.50 7.16 -20.19
N THR A 3 0.74 8.04 -20.85
CA THR A 3 -0.44 8.64 -20.25
C THR A 3 -1.53 7.57 -20.10
N GLY A 4 -1.95 7.32 -18.87
CA GLY A 4 -3.11 6.52 -18.52
C GLY A 4 -4.30 7.38 -18.11
N ASN A 5 -5.12 6.90 -17.19
CA ASN A 5 -6.26 7.65 -16.68
C ASN A 5 -5.90 8.34 -15.35
N PRO A 6 -5.75 9.69 -15.33
CA PRO A 6 -5.40 10.41 -14.10
C PRO A 6 -6.60 10.59 -13.13
N LYS A 7 -7.81 10.18 -13.52
CA LYS A 7 -9.03 10.39 -12.74
C LYS A 7 -9.54 9.14 -12.04
N LYS A 8 -9.11 7.95 -12.52
CA LYS A 8 -9.61 6.67 -12.00
C LYS A 8 -8.48 5.71 -11.75
N ALA A 9 -8.46 5.12 -10.57
CA ALA A 9 -7.55 4.02 -10.25
C ALA A 9 -8.06 3.18 -9.08
N THR A 10 -7.67 1.91 -9.07
CA THR A 10 -7.82 1.03 -7.91
C THR A 10 -6.44 0.68 -7.37
N PHE A 11 -6.22 0.92 -6.08
CA PHE A 11 -5.04 0.48 -5.35
C PHE A 11 -5.42 -0.62 -4.37
N SER A 12 -4.58 -1.65 -4.31
CA SER A 12 -4.72 -2.76 -3.37
C SER A 12 -3.33 -3.21 -2.92
N ARG A 13 -3.11 -3.31 -1.61
CA ARG A 13 -1.83 -3.79 -1.07
C ARG A 13 -2.02 -4.40 0.30
N TRP A 14 -1.37 -5.53 0.53
CA TRP A 14 -1.20 -6.11 1.85
C TRP A 14 0.10 -5.61 2.46
N VAL A 15 -0.01 -5.10 3.69
CA VAL A 15 1.12 -4.51 4.41
C VAL A 15 1.14 -5.01 5.84
N LYS A 16 2.33 -5.34 6.33
CA LYS A 16 2.62 -5.55 7.74
C LYS A 16 3.71 -4.55 8.14
N ARG A 17 3.41 -3.70 9.10
CA ARG A 17 4.35 -2.67 9.54
C ARG A 17 5.47 -3.26 10.36
N ASN A 18 6.65 -2.69 10.26
CA ASN A 18 7.79 -3.03 11.08
C ASN A 18 7.95 -2.05 12.25
N ILE A 19 7.73 -0.76 12.01
CA ILE A 19 7.92 0.33 12.98
C ILE A 19 6.71 1.26 12.95
N ASN A 20 6.20 1.64 14.13
CA ASN A 20 5.17 2.66 14.29
C ASN A 20 5.77 4.06 14.43
N GLY A 21 4.95 5.11 14.23
CA GLY A 21 5.36 6.49 14.40
C GLY A 21 6.32 7.00 13.31
N GLN A 22 6.42 6.30 12.18
CA GLN A 22 7.19 6.71 11.02
C GLN A 22 6.30 6.81 9.79
N LEU A 23 6.67 7.71 8.88
CA LEU A 23 6.05 7.80 7.57
C LEU A 23 6.43 6.57 6.74
N ASN A 24 5.44 5.81 6.28
CA ASN A 24 5.65 4.67 5.40
C ASN A 24 4.89 4.88 4.08
N GLY A 25 5.61 5.05 2.98
CA GLY A 25 5.03 5.16 1.65
C GLY A 25 4.46 3.83 1.17
N LEU A 26 3.16 3.77 0.91
CA LEU A 26 2.53 2.61 0.29
C LEU A 26 2.58 2.72 -1.23
N LEU A 27 2.29 3.89 -1.76
CA LEU A 27 2.41 4.25 -3.17
C LEU A 27 2.64 5.74 -3.28
N SER A 28 3.49 6.16 -4.20
CA SER A 28 3.64 7.57 -4.53
C SER A 28 3.91 7.80 -6.01
N ALA A 29 3.46 8.94 -6.51
CA ALA A 29 3.78 9.45 -7.84
C ALA A 29 4.38 10.85 -7.67
N TYR A 30 5.57 11.06 -8.21
CA TYR A 30 6.32 12.31 -8.04
C TYR A 30 6.55 13.02 -9.36
N VAL A 31 5.96 14.20 -9.51
CA VAL A 31 6.37 15.18 -10.52
C VAL A 31 7.61 15.92 -10.01
N SER A 32 7.59 16.33 -8.73
CA SER A 32 8.67 16.98 -8.00
C SER A 32 8.46 16.84 -6.48
N GLU A 33 9.37 17.35 -5.65
CA GLU A 33 9.14 17.38 -4.19
C GLU A 33 7.96 18.32 -3.80
N SER A 34 7.65 19.31 -4.63
CA SER A 34 6.52 20.23 -4.42
C SER A 34 5.27 19.84 -5.21
N GLN A 35 5.27 18.75 -5.97
CA GLN A 35 4.11 18.24 -6.69
C GLN A 35 4.12 16.72 -6.70
N LYS A 36 3.17 16.10 -6.02
CA LYS A 36 3.13 14.65 -5.80
C LYS A 36 1.78 14.14 -5.33
N PHE A 37 1.49 12.89 -5.65
CA PHE A 37 0.41 12.10 -5.09
C PHE A 37 0.97 11.03 -4.15
N LEU A 38 0.38 10.85 -2.97
CA LEU A 38 0.82 9.86 -1.99
C LEU A 38 -0.33 9.08 -1.37
N ILE A 39 -0.05 7.81 -1.12
CA ILE A 39 -0.78 6.92 -0.19
C ILE A 39 0.23 6.49 0.85
N VAL A 40 0.05 6.90 2.11
CA VAL A 40 1.03 6.69 3.17
C VAL A 40 0.37 6.22 4.48
N LEU A 41 1.13 5.56 5.33
CA LEU A 41 0.85 5.50 6.76
C LEU A 41 1.69 6.60 7.42
N ASN A 42 1.03 7.59 8.00
CA ASN A 42 1.68 8.77 8.54
C ASN A 42 2.33 8.52 9.92
N THR A 43 2.91 9.55 10.52
CA THR A 43 3.58 9.47 11.82
C THR A 43 2.61 9.26 12.98
N ASP A 44 1.33 9.59 12.82
CA ASP A 44 0.26 9.32 13.78
C ASP A 44 -0.32 7.91 13.63
N ASN A 45 0.25 7.14 12.68
CA ASN A 45 -0.12 5.76 12.34
C ASN A 45 -1.48 5.63 11.65
N GLU A 46 -1.92 6.64 10.97
CA GLU A 46 -3.16 6.71 10.21
C GLU A 46 -2.88 6.53 8.71
N LEU A 47 -3.87 6.04 7.96
CA LEU A 47 -3.78 6.01 6.52
C LEU A 47 -4.17 7.36 5.96
N GLU A 48 -3.26 7.96 5.21
CA GLU A 48 -3.42 9.26 4.59
C GLU A 48 -3.25 9.16 3.07
N ILE A 49 -4.13 9.83 2.32
CA ILE A 49 -4.11 9.93 0.87
C ILE A 49 -4.22 11.39 0.49
N TYR A 50 -3.27 11.89 -0.30
CA TYR A 50 -3.28 13.28 -0.73
C TYR A 50 -2.63 13.51 -2.08
N ASN A 51 -2.99 14.61 -2.72
CA ASN A 51 -2.25 15.25 -3.79
C ASN A 51 -1.78 16.63 -3.31
N TYR A 52 -0.55 16.96 -3.63
CA TYR A 52 0.10 18.18 -3.19
C TYR A 52 0.76 18.88 -4.38
N SER A 53 0.45 20.18 -4.56
CA SER A 53 1.01 21.04 -5.60
C SER A 53 1.42 22.42 -5.03
N GLY A 54 2.31 22.39 -4.01
CA GLY A 54 2.67 23.56 -3.21
C GLY A 54 1.73 23.83 -2.03
N ALA A 55 0.54 23.23 -2.06
CA ALA A 55 -0.44 23.09 -0.99
C ALA A 55 -1.18 21.75 -1.19
N TYR A 56 -1.96 21.31 -0.21
CA TYR A 56 -2.85 20.17 -0.40
C TYR A 56 -3.98 20.52 -1.37
N ASP A 57 -4.03 19.85 -2.52
CA ASP A 57 -5.16 19.92 -3.43
C ASP A 57 -6.37 19.19 -2.84
N PHE A 58 -6.08 18.08 -2.16
CA PHE A 58 -6.99 17.33 -1.30
C PHE A 58 -6.20 16.50 -0.29
N GLN A 59 -6.86 16.07 0.79
CA GLN A 59 -6.30 15.22 1.83
C GLN A 59 -7.43 14.42 2.51
N VAL A 60 -7.30 13.11 2.53
CA VAL A 60 -8.21 12.19 3.23
C VAL A 60 -7.39 11.33 4.19
N GLU A 61 -7.70 11.42 5.47
CA GLU A 61 -6.94 10.79 6.56
C GLU A 61 -7.88 10.05 7.49
N THR A 62 -7.64 8.77 7.72
CA THR A 62 -8.51 7.93 8.55
C THR A 62 -8.34 8.24 10.03
N THR A 63 -9.43 8.13 10.83
CA THR A 63 -9.32 8.14 12.30
C THR A 63 -8.77 6.83 12.86
N ARG A 64 -8.75 5.79 12.05
CA ARG A 64 -8.23 4.48 12.45
C ARG A 64 -6.72 4.49 12.43
N THR A 65 -6.13 4.12 13.57
CA THR A 65 -4.67 3.94 13.72
C THR A 65 -4.27 2.48 13.51
N PHE A 66 -3.05 2.27 12.98
CA PHE A 66 -2.49 0.95 12.65
C PHE A 66 -1.24 0.71 13.50
N LEU A 67 -1.45 0.36 14.78
CA LEU A 67 -0.38 0.20 15.78
C LEU A 67 0.13 -1.24 15.92
N ASP A 68 -0.64 -2.23 15.45
CA ASP A 68 -0.26 -3.63 15.57
C ASP A 68 0.69 -4.04 14.44
N SER A 69 1.97 -4.10 14.74
CA SER A 69 3.03 -4.53 13.81
C SER A 69 3.10 -6.05 13.63
N SER A 70 2.26 -6.83 14.32
CA SER A 70 2.21 -8.28 14.20
C SER A 70 1.25 -8.78 13.11
N GLN A 71 0.40 -7.90 12.59
CA GLN A 71 -0.68 -8.26 11.67
C GLN A 71 -0.46 -7.73 10.26
N TRP A 72 -0.83 -8.56 9.28
CA TRP A 72 -1.04 -8.13 7.92
C TRP A 72 -2.37 -7.39 7.82
N VAL A 73 -2.35 -6.23 7.17
CA VAL A 73 -3.52 -5.39 6.90
C VAL A 73 -3.65 -5.18 5.41
N HIS A 74 -4.84 -5.39 4.88
CA HIS A 74 -5.17 -5.08 3.49
C HIS A 74 -5.67 -3.64 3.38
N TYR A 75 -4.95 -2.82 2.63
CA TYR A 75 -5.32 -1.47 2.26
C TYR A 75 -5.85 -1.49 0.83
N TYR A 76 -7.08 -1.05 0.67
CA TYR A 76 -7.72 -0.91 -0.63
C TYR A 76 -8.26 0.52 -0.76
N ILE A 77 -7.94 1.19 -1.88
CA ILE A 77 -8.39 2.54 -2.19
C ILE A 77 -8.97 2.55 -3.62
N ALA A 78 -10.20 3.03 -3.75
CA ALA A 78 -10.83 3.38 -5.00
C ALA A 78 -10.77 4.89 -5.20
N ILE A 79 -10.25 5.34 -6.33
CA ILE A 79 -10.16 6.74 -6.71
C ILE A 79 -10.94 6.94 -7.99
N ASP A 80 -12.03 7.73 -7.95
CA ASP A 80 -12.81 8.13 -9.11
C ASP A 80 -13.25 9.59 -8.98
N THR A 81 -12.47 10.52 -9.51
CA THR A 81 -12.78 11.94 -9.42
C THR A 81 -13.96 12.37 -10.30
N THR A 82 -14.47 11.48 -11.15
CA THR A 82 -15.65 11.75 -11.99
C THR A 82 -16.98 11.54 -11.25
N GLU A 83 -16.94 11.03 -10.02
CA GLU A 83 -18.12 10.88 -9.19
C GLU A 83 -18.71 12.24 -8.81
N SER A 84 -20.04 12.37 -8.94
CA SER A 84 -20.74 13.61 -8.64
C SER A 84 -20.68 13.97 -7.15
N THR A 85 -20.80 12.97 -6.28
CA THR A 85 -20.69 13.10 -4.83
C THR A 85 -19.22 13.14 -4.43
N SER A 86 -18.78 14.18 -3.74
CA SER A 86 -17.38 14.35 -3.37
C SER A 86 -16.83 13.20 -2.51
N THR A 87 -17.62 12.70 -1.56
CA THR A 87 -17.25 11.59 -0.68
C THR A 87 -17.13 10.25 -1.41
N ASP A 88 -17.63 10.14 -2.64
CA ASP A 88 -17.52 8.94 -3.46
C ASP A 88 -16.24 8.93 -4.33
N ARG A 89 -15.53 10.07 -4.44
CA ARG A 89 -14.31 10.21 -5.25
C ARG A 89 -13.11 9.48 -4.68
N ILE A 90 -13.08 9.27 -3.36
CA ILE A 90 -12.08 8.44 -2.69
C ILE A 90 -12.81 7.55 -1.68
N LYS A 91 -12.72 6.23 -1.87
CA LYS A 91 -13.25 5.23 -0.94
C LYS A 91 -12.12 4.37 -0.42
N ILE A 92 -12.05 4.21 0.88
CA ILE A 92 -11.02 3.45 1.58
C ILE A 92 -11.64 2.22 2.21
N PHE A 93 -11.02 1.06 2.02
CA PHE A 93 -11.42 -0.17 2.70
C PHE A 93 -10.20 -0.79 3.40
N ILE A 94 -10.42 -1.23 4.62
CA ILE A 94 -9.42 -1.93 5.42
C ILE A 94 -9.92 -3.33 5.72
N ASN A 95 -9.18 -4.34 5.26
CA ASN A 95 -9.59 -5.73 5.37
C ASN A 95 -11.02 -5.96 4.86
N GLY A 96 -11.35 -5.37 3.69
CA GLY A 96 -12.67 -5.47 3.06
C GLY A 96 -13.77 -4.60 3.65
N VAL A 97 -13.51 -3.85 4.75
CA VAL A 97 -14.51 -3.00 5.43
C VAL A 97 -14.27 -1.54 5.09
N GLN A 98 -15.31 -0.87 4.57
CA GLN A 98 -15.22 0.55 4.21
C GLN A 98 -15.00 1.42 5.45
N GLN A 99 -14.09 2.38 5.33
CA GLN A 99 -13.84 3.40 6.34
C GLN A 99 -14.72 4.61 6.05
N THR A 100 -15.41 5.11 7.07
CA THR A 100 -16.34 6.25 6.97
C THR A 100 -16.04 7.34 7.99
N SER A 101 -15.00 7.16 8.81
CA SER A 101 -14.57 8.11 9.83
C SER A 101 -13.17 8.63 9.49
N PHE A 102 -13.03 9.96 9.45
CA PHE A 102 -11.81 10.62 8.99
C PHE A 102 -11.42 11.76 9.96
N VAL A 103 -10.11 11.94 10.17
CA VAL A 103 -9.53 13.10 10.84
C VAL A 103 -9.60 14.29 9.87
N THR A 104 -9.18 14.04 8.64
CA THR A 104 -9.25 15.01 7.54
C THR A 104 -10.06 14.41 6.41
N ALA A 105 -11.00 15.16 5.86
CA ALA A 105 -11.90 14.74 4.79
C ALA A 105 -12.06 15.83 3.71
N SER A 106 -10.94 16.31 3.18
CA SER A 106 -10.91 17.19 2.02
C SER A 106 -10.80 16.34 0.76
N TYR A 107 -11.87 16.22 0.00
CA TYR A 107 -11.93 15.38 -1.21
C TYR A 107 -11.51 16.18 -2.45
N PRO A 108 -10.96 15.51 -3.50
CA PRO A 108 -10.62 16.16 -4.76
C PRO A 108 -11.85 16.81 -5.41
N SER A 109 -11.63 17.85 -6.21
CA SER A 109 -12.69 18.47 -7.01
C SER A 109 -13.21 17.49 -8.08
N LEU A 110 -14.40 17.75 -8.61
CA LEU A 110 -14.96 16.97 -9.72
C LEU A 110 -14.03 17.02 -10.94
N ASN A 111 -13.73 15.86 -11.51
CA ASN A 111 -12.82 15.67 -12.63
C ASN A 111 -11.37 16.12 -12.37
N PHE A 112 -10.94 16.14 -11.11
CA PHE A 112 -9.54 16.44 -10.76
C PHE A 112 -8.60 15.41 -11.40
N ASP A 113 -7.55 15.89 -12.05
CA ASP A 113 -6.47 15.05 -12.59
C ASP A 113 -5.40 14.86 -11.51
N MET A 114 -5.20 13.62 -11.12
CA MET A 114 -4.17 13.22 -10.15
C MET A 114 -2.77 13.24 -10.80
N ASP A 115 -1.71 13.30 -10.00
CA ASP A 115 -0.34 13.20 -10.51
C ASP A 115 0.06 11.78 -10.95
N PHE A 116 -0.71 10.74 -10.57
CA PHE A 116 -0.47 9.38 -11.07
C PHE A 116 -0.96 9.18 -12.52
N ASN A 117 -0.52 8.09 -13.16
CA ASN A 117 -0.88 7.72 -14.55
C ASN A 117 -0.58 8.81 -15.59
N THR A 118 0.31 9.74 -15.24
CA THR A 118 0.74 10.84 -16.11
C THR A 118 2.05 10.47 -16.79
N ALA A 119 2.20 10.81 -18.07
CA ALA A 119 3.41 10.51 -18.81
C ALA A 119 4.64 11.11 -18.12
N SER A 120 5.71 10.34 -18.05
CA SER A 120 6.99 10.70 -17.42
C SER A 120 6.95 10.94 -15.92
N VAL A 121 5.82 10.70 -15.23
CA VAL A 121 5.76 10.76 -13.78
C VAL A 121 6.03 9.36 -13.23
N PRO A 122 7.15 9.15 -12.52
CA PRO A 122 7.48 7.85 -11.94
C PRO A 122 6.59 7.55 -10.73
N MET A 123 6.21 6.28 -10.61
CA MET A 123 5.55 5.73 -9.43
C MET A 123 6.56 4.95 -8.59
N TYR A 124 6.37 4.97 -7.27
CA TYR A 124 7.27 4.32 -6.32
C TYR A 124 6.47 3.53 -5.29
N LEU A 125 7.04 2.41 -4.86
CA LEU A 125 6.61 1.64 -3.71
C LEU A 125 7.65 1.82 -2.60
N GLY A 126 7.28 2.47 -1.48
CA GLY A 126 8.16 2.64 -0.32
C GLY A 126 9.17 3.79 -0.40
N LYS A 127 8.97 4.82 -1.25
CA LYS A 127 9.89 5.97 -1.34
C LYS A 127 10.05 6.75 -0.03
N GLU A 128 8.97 6.89 0.75
CA GLU A 128 8.93 7.67 2.01
C GLU A 128 9.33 6.84 3.25
N SER A 129 10.26 5.95 3.19
CA SER A 129 10.61 4.93 4.17
C SER A 129 9.91 3.59 3.88
N GLY A 130 10.70 2.62 3.48
CA GLY A 130 10.21 1.30 3.08
C GLY A 130 10.12 0.27 4.22
N ASN A 131 10.03 0.70 5.48
CA ASN A 131 10.04 -0.22 6.64
C ASN A 131 8.70 -0.96 6.82
N VAL A 132 8.28 -1.67 5.77
CA VAL A 132 7.07 -2.51 5.77
C VAL A 132 7.32 -3.83 5.06
N TYR A 133 6.63 -4.87 5.47
CA TYR A 133 6.45 -6.07 4.66
C TYR A 133 5.32 -5.82 3.67
N SER A 134 5.49 -6.31 2.46
CA SER A 134 4.55 -6.12 1.36
C SER A 134 4.16 -7.44 0.74
N ALA A 135 2.91 -7.58 0.36
CA ALA A 135 2.42 -8.69 -0.44
C ALA A 135 1.26 -8.22 -1.33
N GLU A 136 1.08 -8.89 -2.48
CA GLU A 136 -0.09 -8.70 -3.34
C GLU A 136 -0.37 -7.21 -3.61
N THR A 137 0.61 -6.47 -4.16
CA THR A 137 0.44 -5.06 -4.49
C THR A 137 -0.09 -4.90 -5.90
N ALA A 138 -1.25 -4.31 -6.04
CA ALA A 138 -1.92 -4.09 -7.32
C ALA A 138 -2.29 -2.61 -7.51
N TRP A 139 -2.08 -2.14 -8.72
CA TRP A 139 -2.57 -0.86 -9.22
C TRP A 139 -3.31 -1.09 -10.51
N VAL A 140 -4.56 -0.66 -10.59
CA VAL A 140 -5.37 -0.74 -11.81
C VAL A 140 -5.60 0.67 -12.35
N ASP A 141 -5.16 0.91 -13.56
CA ASP A 141 -5.31 2.19 -14.25
C ASP A 141 -6.67 2.25 -14.94
N GLY A 142 -7.46 3.26 -14.62
CA GLY A 142 -8.69 3.62 -15.33
C GLY A 142 -9.95 2.84 -14.95
N THR A 143 -9.85 1.84 -14.07
CA THR A 143 -11.02 1.02 -13.68
C THR A 143 -11.11 0.86 -12.16
N ILE A 144 -12.35 0.92 -11.63
CA ILE A 144 -12.63 0.64 -10.24
C ILE A 144 -13.17 -0.79 -10.12
N TYR A 145 -12.41 -1.63 -9.42
CA TYR A 145 -12.84 -2.98 -9.01
C TYR A 145 -13.25 -2.99 -7.54
N ALA A 146 -14.18 -3.81 -7.14
CA ALA A 146 -14.56 -3.95 -5.74
C ALA A 146 -13.42 -4.62 -4.91
N PRO A 147 -13.34 -4.38 -3.58
CA PRO A 147 -12.32 -5.03 -2.72
C PRO A 147 -12.33 -6.55 -2.81
N SER A 148 -13.48 -7.17 -3.13
CA SER A 148 -13.64 -8.61 -3.29
C SER A 148 -12.92 -9.21 -4.50
N TYR A 149 -12.35 -8.41 -5.37
CA TYR A 149 -11.42 -8.88 -6.42
C TYR A 149 -10.02 -9.20 -5.84
N PHE A 150 -9.62 -8.50 -4.76
CA PHE A 150 -8.27 -8.56 -4.19
C PHE A 150 -8.20 -9.35 -2.88
N GLY A 151 -9.35 -9.59 -2.25
CA GLY A 151 -9.42 -10.35 -1.01
C GLY A 151 -10.79 -11.02 -0.84
N GLN A 152 -10.85 -11.93 0.12
CA GLN A 152 -12.05 -12.65 0.49
C GLN A 152 -12.04 -13.02 1.96
N THR A 153 -13.20 -13.29 2.52
CA THR A 153 -13.29 -13.84 3.87
C THR A 153 -13.06 -15.35 3.80
N ASP A 154 -12.05 -15.83 4.51
CA ASP A 154 -11.85 -17.26 4.75
C ASP A 154 -12.94 -17.78 5.67
N THR A 155 -13.73 -18.73 5.19
CA THR A 155 -14.91 -19.25 5.90
C THR A 155 -14.54 -20.08 7.14
N SER A 156 -13.31 -20.59 7.21
CA SER A 156 -12.85 -21.42 8.35
C SER A 156 -12.35 -20.57 9.52
N THR A 157 -11.74 -19.41 9.23
CA THR A 157 -11.12 -18.52 10.21
C THR A 157 -11.85 -17.21 10.41
N ASN A 158 -12.82 -16.91 9.54
CA ASN A 158 -13.53 -15.62 9.45
C ASN A 158 -12.57 -14.42 9.28
N ARG A 159 -11.38 -14.65 8.70
CA ARG A 159 -10.38 -13.61 8.43
C ARG A 159 -10.45 -13.16 6.97
N TRP A 160 -10.20 -11.87 6.74
CA TRP A 160 -9.94 -11.36 5.41
C TRP A 160 -8.55 -11.83 4.96
N VAL A 161 -8.48 -12.46 3.79
CA VAL A 161 -7.24 -13.04 3.22
C VAL A 161 -7.11 -12.66 1.75
N PRO A 162 -5.89 -12.69 1.18
CA PRO A 162 -5.70 -12.48 -0.26
C PRO A 162 -6.51 -13.46 -1.10
N LYS A 163 -6.87 -13.01 -2.28
CA LYS A 163 -7.55 -13.80 -3.30
C LYS A 163 -6.74 -13.76 -4.59
N ALA A 164 -6.68 -14.88 -5.31
CA ALA A 164 -6.05 -14.92 -6.62
C ALA A 164 -6.71 -13.88 -7.56
N LEU A 165 -5.89 -13.06 -8.19
CA LEU A 165 -6.34 -11.99 -9.07
C LEU A 165 -6.71 -12.56 -10.44
N THR A 166 -7.98 -12.49 -10.79
CA THR A 166 -8.50 -12.97 -12.07
C THR A 166 -9.50 -11.99 -12.66
N GLY A 167 -9.52 -11.87 -13.98
CA GLY A 167 -10.50 -11.02 -14.67
C GLY A 167 -10.28 -9.52 -14.48
N ILE A 168 -9.06 -9.10 -14.16
CA ILE A 168 -8.68 -7.70 -14.04
C ILE A 168 -8.14 -7.19 -15.38
N THR A 169 -8.67 -6.07 -15.84
CA THR A 169 -8.08 -5.29 -16.94
C THR A 169 -7.24 -4.20 -16.31
N TRP A 170 -5.92 -4.33 -16.41
CA TRP A 170 -4.97 -3.51 -15.66
C TRP A 170 -4.88 -2.05 -16.13
N GLY A 171 -5.23 -1.77 -17.41
CA GLY A 171 -5.00 -0.47 -18.03
C GLY A 171 -3.52 -0.26 -18.36
N THR A 172 -3.18 0.90 -18.91
CA THR A 172 -1.85 1.15 -19.49
C THR A 172 -0.73 1.17 -18.44
N ASN A 173 -0.95 1.82 -17.31
CA ASN A 173 0.02 1.96 -16.22
C ASN A 173 -0.29 1.03 -15.03
N GLY A 174 -1.23 0.09 -15.20
CA GLY A 174 -1.54 -0.90 -14.19
C GLY A 174 -0.41 -1.89 -14.00
N PHE A 175 -0.25 -2.41 -12.78
CA PHE A 175 0.76 -3.41 -12.42
C PHE A 175 0.26 -4.32 -11.30
N TYR A 176 0.89 -5.47 -11.18
CA TYR A 176 0.69 -6.42 -10.08
C TYR A 176 2.02 -6.99 -9.63
N GLN A 177 2.35 -6.81 -8.36
CA GLN A 177 3.56 -7.30 -7.71
C GLN A 177 3.16 -8.38 -6.71
N ASP A 178 3.43 -9.64 -7.04
CA ASP A 178 3.23 -10.78 -6.12
C ASP A 178 4.46 -11.05 -5.24
N TYR A 179 5.63 -10.48 -5.65
CA TYR A 179 6.93 -10.64 -5.00
C TYR A 179 7.45 -12.09 -4.95
N ALA A 180 6.99 -12.95 -5.86
CA ALA A 180 7.35 -14.37 -5.86
C ALA A 180 8.72 -14.65 -6.50
N ASP A 181 9.14 -13.86 -7.49
CA ASP A 181 10.45 -14.03 -8.12
C ASP A 181 11.57 -13.43 -7.26
N SER A 182 12.40 -14.32 -6.67
CA SER A 182 13.56 -13.90 -5.88
C SER A 182 14.68 -13.26 -6.70
N GLY A 183 14.69 -13.47 -8.02
CA GLY A 183 15.65 -12.88 -8.94
C GLY A 183 15.25 -11.48 -9.39
N ASN A 184 13.96 -11.18 -9.39
CA ASN A 184 13.39 -9.89 -9.75
C ASN A 184 12.15 -9.58 -8.89
N VAL A 185 12.36 -9.15 -7.65
CA VAL A 185 11.25 -8.84 -6.72
C VAL A 185 10.35 -7.68 -7.16
N GLY A 186 10.74 -6.97 -8.23
CA GLY A 186 9.97 -5.88 -8.84
C GLY A 186 9.23 -6.28 -10.12
N ASP A 187 9.14 -7.58 -10.43
CA ASP A 187 8.50 -8.09 -11.63
C ASP A 187 6.99 -7.81 -11.66
N ASP A 188 6.48 -7.42 -12.82
CA ASP A 188 5.06 -7.08 -13.01
C ASP A 188 4.29 -8.25 -13.60
N GLU A 189 3.54 -8.93 -12.78
CA GLU A 189 2.70 -10.08 -13.15
C GLU A 189 1.37 -9.70 -13.84
N SER A 190 1.12 -8.41 -14.07
CA SER A 190 -0.08 -7.96 -14.81
C SER A 190 -0.04 -8.26 -16.30
N GLY A 191 1.15 -8.49 -16.84
CA GLY A 191 1.41 -8.66 -18.27
C GLY A 191 1.65 -7.33 -19.02
N ASN A 192 1.66 -6.19 -18.35
CA ASN A 192 1.97 -4.89 -18.96
C ASN A 192 3.48 -4.61 -19.05
N GLY A 193 4.30 -5.31 -18.25
CA GLY A 193 5.74 -5.07 -18.15
C GLY A 193 6.09 -3.74 -17.48
N ASN A 194 5.27 -3.32 -16.51
CA ASN A 194 5.52 -2.14 -15.68
C ASN A 194 6.36 -2.50 -14.45
N ASP A 195 7.52 -3.12 -14.68
CA ASP A 195 8.43 -3.58 -13.64
C ASP A 195 8.96 -2.44 -12.78
N PHE A 196 9.17 -2.73 -11.51
CA PHE A 196 9.80 -1.81 -10.57
C PHE A 196 11.29 -2.13 -10.45
N ALA A 197 12.14 -1.13 -10.69
CA ALA A 197 13.56 -1.26 -10.38
C ALA A 197 13.75 -1.37 -8.86
N ASN A 198 14.45 -2.41 -8.42
CA ASN A 198 14.83 -2.55 -7.02
C ASN A 198 16.00 -1.64 -6.70
N ASN A 199 15.72 -0.44 -6.23
CA ASN A 199 16.74 0.59 -5.86
C ASN A 199 17.16 0.50 -4.39
N SER A 200 16.68 -0.49 -3.65
CA SER A 200 16.92 -0.68 -2.22
C SER A 200 17.16 -2.16 -1.93
N SER A 201 17.68 -2.46 -0.76
CA SER A 201 17.87 -3.84 -0.31
C SER A 201 16.52 -4.49 0.07
N VAL A 202 15.64 -4.67 -0.91
CA VAL A 202 14.40 -5.44 -0.71
C VAL A 202 14.77 -6.91 -0.60
N VAL A 203 14.25 -7.57 0.43
CA VAL A 203 14.53 -8.98 0.71
C VAL A 203 13.21 -9.74 0.75
N GLN A 204 13.14 -10.81 -0.04
CA GLN A 204 12.01 -11.73 0.02
C GLN A 204 12.03 -12.50 1.35
N VAL A 205 10.87 -12.60 2.00
CA VAL A 205 10.68 -13.33 3.25
C VAL A 205 9.53 -14.32 3.13
N THR A 206 9.51 -15.33 3.99
CA THR A 206 8.46 -16.37 3.99
C THR A 206 7.18 -15.94 4.72
N ASP A 207 7.17 -14.77 5.36
CA ASP A 207 5.98 -14.21 6.00
C ASP A 207 4.99 -13.72 4.93
N SER A 208 3.72 -14.03 5.10
CA SER A 208 2.68 -13.65 4.15
C SER A 208 1.33 -13.48 4.86
N PRO A 209 0.36 -12.77 4.25
CA PRO A 209 -0.97 -12.59 4.84
C PRO A 209 -1.67 -13.91 5.21
N THR A 210 -1.40 -14.98 4.47
CA THR A 210 -1.98 -16.32 4.73
C THR A 210 -1.19 -17.11 5.77
N LYS A 211 0.11 -16.85 5.92
CA LYS A 211 0.98 -17.55 6.88
C LYS A 211 1.38 -16.73 8.08
N ASN A 212 1.11 -15.45 8.10
CA ASN A 212 1.38 -14.47 9.16
C ASN A 212 2.28 -14.98 10.31
N LEU A 213 3.57 -14.99 10.08
CA LEU A 213 4.55 -15.45 11.07
C LEU A 213 4.70 -14.41 12.18
N ALA A 214 4.87 -14.89 13.42
CA ALA A 214 5.17 -14.03 14.55
C ALA A 214 6.51 -13.30 14.34
N VAL A 215 6.55 -12.00 14.65
CA VAL A 215 7.75 -11.17 14.58
C VAL A 215 8.00 -10.49 15.92
N LEU A 216 9.26 -10.20 16.23
CA LEU A 216 9.62 -9.40 17.39
C LEU A 216 9.28 -7.94 17.12
N ASN A 217 8.63 -7.30 18.09
CA ASN A 217 8.24 -5.91 17.94
C ASN A 217 9.43 -4.99 18.25
N VAL A 218 9.92 -4.31 17.23
CA VAL A 218 11.04 -3.34 17.34
C VAL A 218 10.77 -2.20 18.32
N ASN A 219 9.50 -1.85 18.55
CA ASN A 219 9.14 -0.78 19.50
C ASN A 219 9.37 -1.16 20.98
N PHE A 220 9.57 -2.44 21.28
CA PHE A 220 9.75 -2.96 22.63
C PHE A 220 11.09 -3.66 22.87
N THR A 221 12.05 -3.51 21.97
CA THR A 221 13.39 -4.08 22.12
C THR A 221 14.48 -3.07 21.82
N ASN A 222 15.56 -3.12 22.60
CA ASN A 222 16.78 -2.38 22.36
C ASN A 222 17.83 -3.21 21.59
N ALA A 223 17.47 -4.41 21.17
CA ALA A 223 18.34 -5.31 20.45
C ALA A 223 18.22 -5.09 18.93
N THR A 224 19.28 -5.39 18.20
CA THR A 224 19.22 -5.46 16.74
C THR A 224 18.34 -6.63 16.32
N LEU A 225 17.34 -6.36 15.49
CA LEU A 225 16.46 -7.40 14.96
C LEU A 225 16.99 -7.93 13.63
N LEU A 226 17.01 -9.25 13.51
CA LEU A 226 17.52 -9.99 12.37
C LEU A 226 16.44 -10.88 11.76
N ASN A 227 16.68 -11.41 10.56
CA ASN A 227 15.82 -12.38 9.90
C ASN A 227 14.35 -11.91 9.82
N GLY A 228 14.12 -10.68 9.36
CA GLY A 228 12.78 -10.10 9.26
C GLY A 228 12.10 -9.95 10.63
N ASN A 229 12.82 -9.48 11.64
CA ASN A 229 12.35 -9.30 13.01
C ASN A 229 11.92 -10.59 13.73
N ARG A 230 12.46 -11.72 13.32
CA ARG A 230 12.15 -13.04 13.93
C ARG A 230 13.19 -13.49 14.97
N THR A 231 14.36 -12.86 14.94
CA THR A 231 15.43 -13.08 15.92
C THR A 231 15.97 -11.73 16.40
N SER A 232 16.50 -11.69 17.61
CA SER A 232 17.21 -10.52 18.12
C SER A 232 18.65 -10.88 18.50
N ASP A 233 19.58 -9.96 18.27
CA ASP A 233 20.93 -10.03 18.80
C ASP A 233 21.01 -9.18 20.06
N ALA A 234 20.87 -9.85 21.21
CA ALA A 234 20.83 -9.22 22.54
C ALA A 234 22.12 -9.47 23.34
N GLY A 235 23.24 -9.63 22.68
CA GLY A 235 24.54 -9.81 23.34
C GLY A 235 24.76 -11.19 23.95
N SER A 236 24.14 -11.56 25.02
CA SER A 236 24.34 -12.87 25.67
C SER A 236 23.17 -13.86 25.56
N GLY A 237 22.17 -13.57 24.79
CA GLY A 237 21.03 -14.46 24.55
C GLY A 237 20.22 -14.08 23.34
N ASN A 238 20.05 -15.01 22.42
CA ASN A 238 19.15 -14.83 21.27
C ASN A 238 17.72 -15.17 21.67
N CYS A 239 16.79 -14.26 21.42
CA CYS A 239 15.36 -14.53 21.51
C CYS A 239 14.83 -14.82 20.11
N THR A 240 14.18 -15.96 19.93
CA THR A 240 13.58 -16.35 18.64
C THR A 240 12.09 -16.62 18.81
N THR A 241 11.27 -16.25 17.83
CA THR A 241 9.89 -16.71 17.73
C THR A 241 9.87 -18.12 17.12
N ARG A 242 9.03 -18.98 17.62
CA ARG A 242 8.81 -20.35 17.11
C ARG A 242 7.58 -20.40 16.24
#